data_bd39c7da50ac0d5d95595086bb83f812
#
_entry.id   bd39c7da50ac0d5d95595086bb83f812
#
_cell.length_a   1.000
_cell.length_b   1.000
_cell.length_c   1.000
_cell.angle_alpha   90.00
_cell.angle_beta   90.00
_cell.angle_gamma   90.00
#
_symmetry.space_group_name_H-M   'P 1'
#
loop_
_entity.id
_entity.type
_entity.pdbx_description
1 polymer ?
#
loop_
_entity_poly.entity_id
_entity_poly.type
_entity_poly.pdbx_seq_one_letter_code
_entity_poly.pdbx_strand_id
1 'polypeptide(L)'
;MSVVILGGNECMVRRYEELCKSYDSKAKVSAKMERGMQNIGSPDLLVLFTGTMSHKMLELASTQAKKRNISIVRSHTSSMAALRGILETHAEAARV
;
A
#
# COMPACT_ATOMS: atom_id res chain seq x y z
N MET A 1 8.27 -9.72 -2.50
CA MET A 1 6.89 -9.45 -2.05
C MET A 1 6.27 -8.39 -2.93
N SER A 2 5.01 -8.52 -3.26
CA SER A 2 4.28 -7.56 -4.07
C SER A 2 3.46 -6.65 -3.15
N VAL A 3 3.64 -5.34 -3.27
CA VAL A 3 2.98 -4.37 -2.40
C VAL A 3 2.22 -3.36 -3.26
N VAL A 4 0.98 -3.09 -2.88
CA VAL A 4 0.19 -2.01 -3.47
C VAL A 4 -0.04 -0.97 -2.39
N ILE A 5 0.25 0.29 -2.71
CA ILE A 5 0.09 1.41 -1.79
C ILE A 5 -0.97 2.35 -2.35
N LEU A 6 -2.01 2.61 -1.58
CA LEU A 6 -3.07 3.52 -1.95
C LEU A 6 -3.06 4.75 -1.05
N GLY A 7 -3.24 5.92 -1.66
CA GLY A 7 -3.13 7.19 -0.96
C GLY A 7 -1.69 7.67 -0.88
N GLY A 8 -1.42 8.53 0.07
CA GLY A 8 -0.10 9.12 0.23
C GLY A 8 0.06 10.42 -0.55
N ASN A 9 1.27 10.92 -0.59
CA ASN A 9 1.61 12.16 -1.25
C ASN A 9 2.20 11.87 -2.63
N GLU A 10 1.65 12.51 -3.67
CA GLU A 10 2.13 12.33 -5.05
C GLU A 10 3.62 12.61 -5.20
N CYS A 11 4.13 13.59 -4.46
CA CYS A 11 5.55 13.95 -4.51
C CYS A 11 6.45 12.86 -3.95
N MET A 12 5.89 11.90 -3.22
CA MET A 12 6.66 10.85 -2.56
C MET A 12 6.54 9.49 -3.24
N VAL A 13 5.80 9.38 -4.34
CA VAL A 13 5.58 8.10 -5.03
C VAL A 13 6.89 7.39 -5.33
N ARG A 14 7.84 8.09 -5.91
CA ARG A 14 9.15 7.51 -6.24
C ARG A 14 9.87 7.03 -5.00
N ARG A 15 9.80 7.78 -3.90
CA ARG A 15 10.44 7.41 -2.64
C ARG A 15 9.81 6.16 -2.04
N TYR A 16 8.49 6.03 -2.14
CA TYR A 16 7.80 4.81 -1.69
C TYR A 16 8.26 3.60 -2.49
N GLU A 17 8.36 3.76 -3.80
CA GLU A 17 8.80 2.68 -4.68
C GLU A 17 10.25 2.27 -4.38
N GLU A 18 11.14 3.23 -4.18
CA GLU A 18 12.54 2.97 -3.85
C GLU A 18 12.68 2.27 -2.51
N LEU A 19 11.88 2.68 -1.52
CA LEU A 19 11.91 2.05 -0.21
C LEU A 19 11.46 0.60 -0.29
N CYS A 20 10.37 0.32 -1.02
CA CYS A 20 9.91 -1.05 -1.21
C CYS A 20 10.96 -1.89 -1.92
N LYS A 21 11.63 -1.33 -2.92
CA LYS A 21 12.69 -2.00 -3.64
C LYS A 21 13.86 -2.38 -2.73
N SER A 22 14.17 -1.54 -1.74
CA SER A 22 15.23 -1.84 -0.78
C SER A 22 14.90 -3.03 0.12
N TYR A 23 13.63 -3.42 0.20
CA TYR A 23 13.16 -4.61 0.90
C TYR A 23 12.83 -5.76 -0.06
N ASP A 24 13.40 -5.75 -1.26
CA ASP A 24 13.16 -6.75 -2.31
C ASP A 24 11.68 -6.89 -2.67
N SER A 25 10.95 -5.78 -2.61
CA SER A 25 9.52 -5.75 -2.87
C SER A 25 9.22 -4.91 -4.09
N LYS A 26 8.24 -5.36 -4.88
CA LYS A 26 7.71 -4.58 -5.99
C LYS A 26 6.55 -3.74 -5.48
N ALA A 27 6.58 -2.45 -5.74
CA ALA A 27 5.54 -1.55 -5.30
C ALA A 27 4.77 -0.95 -6.47
N LYS A 28 3.46 -0.89 -6.31
CA LYS A 28 2.59 -0.13 -7.19
C LYS A 28 1.91 0.92 -6.32
N VAL A 29 2.15 2.18 -6.61
CA VAL A 29 1.65 3.29 -5.79
C VAL A 29 0.59 4.07 -6.56
N SER A 30 -0.56 4.28 -5.93
CA SER A 30 -1.65 5.09 -6.47
C SER A 30 -2.01 6.18 -5.46
N ALA A 31 -1.44 7.37 -5.65
CA ALA A 31 -1.69 8.51 -4.78
C ALA A 31 -3.06 9.15 -5.01
N LYS A 32 -3.63 8.94 -6.19
CA LYS A 32 -4.96 9.45 -6.53
C LYS A 32 -5.93 8.32 -6.80
N MET A 33 -7.20 8.59 -6.53
CA MET A 33 -8.27 7.67 -6.88
C MET A 33 -8.50 7.76 -8.39
N GLU A 34 -8.03 6.76 -9.11
CA GLU A 34 -8.26 6.64 -10.54
C GLU A 34 -9.13 5.43 -10.81
N ARG A 35 -9.61 5.32 -12.06
CA ARG A 35 -10.40 4.17 -12.51
C ARG A 35 -9.67 2.84 -12.34
N GLY A 36 -8.35 2.89 -12.15
CA GLY A 36 -7.53 1.72 -11.96
C GLY A 36 -7.61 1.05 -10.59
N MET A 37 -8.38 1.61 -9.66
CA MET A 37 -8.54 0.98 -8.35
C MET A 37 -9.17 -0.40 -8.42
N GLN A 38 -9.89 -0.70 -9.48
CA GLN A 38 -10.48 -2.01 -9.69
C GLN A 38 -9.44 -3.06 -10.06
N ASN A 39 -8.23 -2.63 -10.44
CA ASN A 39 -7.14 -3.51 -10.88
C ASN A 39 -6.00 -3.57 -9.86
N ILE A 40 -6.35 -3.69 -8.58
CA ILE A 40 -5.35 -3.86 -7.53
C ILE A 40 -4.54 -5.15 -7.74
N GLY A 41 -5.11 -6.10 -8.44
CA GLY A 41 -4.47 -7.40 -8.62
C GLY A 41 -4.54 -8.24 -7.34
N SER A 42 -3.53 -9.05 -7.13
CA SER A 42 -3.42 -9.88 -5.93
C SER A 42 -2.07 -9.66 -5.27
N PRO A 43 -1.84 -8.47 -4.68
CA PRO A 43 -0.59 -8.22 -3.99
C PRO A 43 -0.49 -9.02 -2.70
N ASP A 44 0.73 -9.19 -2.22
CA ASP A 44 0.96 -9.83 -0.93
C ASP A 44 0.55 -8.91 0.23
N LEU A 45 0.62 -7.59 0.00
CA LEU A 45 0.29 -6.60 1.00
C LEU A 45 -0.35 -5.37 0.36
N LEU A 46 -1.42 -4.89 0.95
CA LEU A 46 -2.09 -3.65 0.55
C LEU A 46 -1.94 -2.63 1.68
N VAL A 47 -1.25 -1.54 1.39
CA VAL A 47 -1.03 -0.45 2.34
C VAL A 47 -2.00 0.69 2.04
N LEU A 48 -2.75 1.12 3.04
CA LEU A 48 -3.72 2.20 2.92
C LEU A 48 -3.29 3.38 3.79
N PHE A 49 -2.92 4.49 3.15
CA PHE A 49 -2.62 5.74 3.86
C PHE A 49 -3.92 6.52 4.04
N THR A 50 -4.65 6.18 5.09
CA THR A 50 -6.03 6.63 5.30
C THR A 50 -6.17 8.14 5.45
N GLY A 51 -5.14 8.83 5.95
CA GLY A 51 -5.17 10.28 6.13
C GLY A 51 -5.30 11.07 4.83
N THR A 52 -4.94 10.46 3.69
CA THR A 52 -5.02 11.09 2.37
C THR A 52 -6.05 10.41 1.45
N MET A 53 -6.79 9.45 1.97
CA MET A 53 -7.81 8.72 1.21
C MET A 53 -9.20 9.24 1.53
N SER A 54 -10.06 9.28 0.51
CA SER A 54 -11.48 9.55 0.76
C SER A 54 -12.11 8.32 1.40
N HIS A 55 -13.21 8.55 2.11
CA HIS A 55 -13.95 7.45 2.75
C HIS A 55 -14.40 6.40 1.73
N LYS A 56 -14.88 6.86 0.58
CA LYS A 56 -15.32 5.99 -0.50
C LYS A 56 -14.18 5.13 -1.04
N MET A 57 -13.00 5.73 -1.23
CA MET A 57 -11.81 5.04 -1.69
C MET A 57 -11.39 3.96 -0.70
N LEU A 58 -11.44 4.28 0.59
CA LEU A 58 -11.10 3.35 1.65
C LEU A 58 -12.05 2.15 1.67
N GLU A 59 -13.35 2.38 1.51
CA GLU A 59 -14.34 1.31 1.47
C GLU A 59 -14.14 0.38 0.27
N LEU A 60 -13.89 0.96 -0.90
CA LEU A 60 -13.66 0.18 -2.12
C LEU A 60 -12.43 -0.71 -1.98
N ALA A 61 -11.33 -0.14 -1.47
CA ALA A 61 -10.09 -0.89 -1.28
C ALA A 61 -10.28 -2.02 -0.27
N SER A 62 -10.95 -1.75 0.84
CA SER A 62 -11.21 -2.76 1.87
C SER A 62 -12.08 -3.90 1.35
N THR A 63 -13.09 -3.58 0.56
CA THR A 63 -13.98 -4.58 -0.04
C THR A 63 -13.21 -5.48 -1.02
N GLN A 64 -12.39 -4.89 -1.87
CA GLN A 64 -11.58 -5.64 -2.83
C GLN A 64 -10.61 -6.58 -2.12
N ALA A 65 -9.97 -6.10 -1.07
CA ALA A 65 -9.03 -6.90 -0.31
C ALA A 65 -9.68 -8.09 0.38
N LYS A 66 -10.88 -7.89 0.93
CA LYS A 66 -11.64 -8.97 1.55
C LYS A 66 -11.99 -10.06 0.55
N LYS A 67 -12.43 -9.66 -0.65
CA LYS A 67 -12.82 -10.61 -1.69
C LYS A 67 -11.65 -11.48 -2.15
N ARG A 68 -10.44 -10.96 -2.09
CA ARG A 68 -9.23 -11.62 -2.60
C ARG A 68 -8.31 -12.14 -1.51
N ASN A 69 -8.72 -12.05 -0.26
CA ASN A 69 -7.90 -12.46 0.90
C ASN A 69 -6.53 -11.76 0.92
N ILE A 70 -6.52 -10.47 0.60
CA ILE A 70 -5.29 -9.68 0.62
C ILE A 70 -5.08 -9.11 2.02
N SER A 71 -3.84 -9.19 2.51
CA SER A 71 -3.48 -8.59 3.79
C SER A 71 -3.50 -7.06 3.67
N ILE A 72 -4.18 -6.40 4.59
CA ILE A 72 -4.29 -4.94 4.60
C ILE A 72 -3.56 -4.37 5.81
N VAL A 73 -2.81 -3.29 5.58
CA VAL A 73 -2.27 -2.47 6.66
C VAL A 73 -2.78 -1.05 6.48
N ARG A 74 -3.35 -0.49 7.52
CA ARG A 74 -3.85 0.88 7.52
C ARG A 74 -2.89 1.77 8.30
N SER A 75 -2.54 2.91 7.73
CA SER A 75 -1.75 3.93 8.39
C SER A 75 -2.37 5.29 8.15
N HIS A 76 -2.62 6.04 9.20
CA HIS A 76 -3.13 7.40 9.05
C HIS A 76 -2.06 8.31 8.44
N THR A 77 -0.80 8.08 8.79
CA THR A 77 0.34 8.88 8.35
C THR A 77 0.96 8.28 7.08
N SER A 78 1.22 9.14 6.10
CA SER A 78 1.84 8.73 4.84
C SER A 78 3.34 9.01 4.80
N SER A 79 4.00 9.10 5.95
CA SER A 79 5.42 9.38 6.04
C SER A 79 6.28 8.18 5.63
N MET A 80 7.53 8.46 5.26
CA MET A 80 8.49 7.40 4.93
C MET A 80 8.77 6.50 6.13
N ALA A 81 8.80 7.08 7.34
CA ALA A 81 9.02 6.32 8.57
C ALA A 81 7.88 5.31 8.81
N ALA A 82 6.64 5.72 8.53
CA ALA A 82 5.49 4.83 8.67
C ALA A 82 5.57 3.67 7.70
N LEU A 83 5.90 3.94 6.44
CA LEU A 83 6.04 2.90 5.42
C LEU A 83 7.20 1.95 5.75
N ARG A 84 8.31 2.49 6.22
CA ARG A 84 9.45 1.66 6.62
C ARG A 84 9.06 0.68 7.72
N GLY A 85 8.36 1.16 8.75
CA GLY A 85 7.90 0.30 9.83
C GLY A 85 6.99 -0.83 9.35
N ILE A 86 6.09 -0.51 8.42
CA ILE A 86 5.21 -1.50 7.80
C ILE A 86 6.02 -2.56 7.05
N LEU A 87 6.97 -2.12 6.23
CA LEU A 87 7.80 -3.03 5.43
C LEU A 87 8.69 -3.89 6.32
N GLU A 88 9.28 -3.34 7.37
CA GLU A 88 10.10 -4.10 8.30
C GLU A 88 9.30 -5.22 8.96
N THR A 89 8.09 -4.92 9.39
CA THR A 89 7.22 -5.90 10.04
C THR A 89 6.79 -7.01 9.07
N HIS A 90 6.33 -6.64 7.87
CA HIS A 90 5.74 -7.59 6.95
C HIS A 90 6.75 -8.30 6.05
N ALA A 91 7.81 -7.61 5.64
CA ALA A 91 8.84 -8.21 4.79
C ALA A 91 9.66 -9.24 5.56
N GLU A 92 9.96 -8.97 6.83
CA GLU A 92 10.68 -9.94 7.67
C GLU A 92 9.84 -11.18 7.92
N ALA A 93 8.55 -11.00 8.16
CA ALA A 93 7.63 -12.12 8.34
C ALA A 93 7.56 -13.01 7.09
N ALA A 94 7.67 -12.40 5.91
CA ALA A 94 7.64 -13.15 4.65
C ALA A 94 8.93 -13.92 4.38
N ARG A 95 10.03 -13.58 5.06
CA ARG A 95 11.30 -14.26 4.90
C ARG A 95 11.45 -15.50 5.78
N VAL A 96 10.59 -15.61 6.76
CA VAL A 96 10.56 -16.78 7.63
C VAL A 96 9.68 -17.87 7.01
#